data_5865dd26904a0d201b5e7965a7ee3cfc
#
_entry.id   5865dd26904a0d201b5e7965a7ee3cfc
#
_cell.length_a   1.000
_cell.length_b   1.000
_cell.length_c   1.000
_cell.angle_alpha   90.00
_cell.angle_beta   90.00
_cell.angle_gamma   90.00
#
_symmetry.space_group_name_H-M   'P 1'
#
loop_
_entity.id
_entity.type
_entity.pdbx_description
1 polymer ?
#
loop_
_entity_poly.entity_id
_entity_poly.type
_entity_poly.pdbx_seq_one_letter_code
_entity_poly.pdbx_strand_id
1 'polypeptide(L)' 'MNALEIIAQDVARLTIEKSTFQAAYLEEVQKREELEKQLEELNNQQQEGTVEE' A
#
# COMPACT_ATOMS: atom_id res chain seq x y z
N MET A 1 30.35 -19.34 15.27
CA MET A 1 28.91 -19.25 15.03
C MET A 1 28.40 -20.60 14.55
N ASN A 2 27.35 -21.11 15.17
CA ASN A 2 26.81 -22.43 14.78
C ASN A 2 25.63 -22.27 13.81
N ALA A 3 25.18 -23.42 13.28
CA ALA A 3 24.13 -23.41 12.26
C ALA A 3 22.81 -22.80 12.77
N LEU A 4 22.48 -23.05 14.04
CA LEU A 4 21.24 -22.52 14.61
C LEU A 4 21.28 -21.00 14.69
N GLU A 5 22.42 -20.42 15.03
CA GLU A 5 22.57 -18.98 15.10
C GLU A 5 22.45 -18.34 13.71
N ILE A 6 23.03 -18.98 12.71
CA ILE A 6 22.96 -18.51 11.34
C ILE A 6 21.51 -18.54 10.84
N ILE A 7 20.81 -19.63 11.10
CA ILE A 7 19.42 -19.78 10.71
C ILE A 7 18.54 -18.74 11.42
N ALA A 8 18.78 -18.53 12.71
CA ALA A 8 18.01 -17.54 13.47
C ALA A 8 18.20 -16.13 12.92
N GLN A 9 19.41 -15.78 12.56
CA GLN A 9 19.70 -14.47 11.97
C GLN A 9 19.03 -14.30 10.61
N ASP A 10 19.06 -15.33 9.78
CA ASP A 10 18.43 -15.29 8.47
C ASP A 10 16.91 -15.16 8.60
N VAL A 11 16.30 -15.91 9.51
CA VAL A 11 14.87 -15.83 9.75
C VAL A 11 14.46 -14.43 10.21
N ALA A 12 15.23 -13.86 11.15
CA ALA A 12 14.97 -12.51 11.64
C ALA A 12 15.05 -11.48 10.50
N ARG A 13 16.09 -11.58 9.67
CA ARG A 13 16.27 -10.66 8.55
C ARG A 13 15.14 -10.79 7.53
N LEU A 14 14.79 -12.01 7.16
CA LEU A 14 13.72 -12.25 6.21
C LEU A 14 12.36 -11.77 6.74
N THR A 15 12.12 -11.92 8.03
CA THR A 15 10.91 -11.45 8.66
C THR A 15 10.82 -9.93 8.60
N ILE A 16 11.93 -9.24 8.86
CA ILE A 16 11.99 -7.78 8.78
C ILE A 16 11.77 -7.32 7.35
N GLU A 17 12.43 -7.95 6.38
CA GLU A 17 12.26 -7.60 4.97
C GLU A 17 10.83 -7.81 4.52
N LYS A 18 10.21 -8.93 4.88
CA LYS A 18 8.83 -9.21 4.54
C LYS A 18 7.90 -8.15 5.12
N SER A 19 8.08 -7.83 6.40
CA SER A 19 7.25 -6.83 7.05
C SER A 19 7.41 -5.45 6.44
N THR A 20 8.62 -5.11 6.03
CA THR A 20 8.91 -3.84 5.37
C THR A 20 8.20 -3.75 4.03
N PHE A 21 8.27 -4.79 3.21
CA PHE A 21 7.57 -4.83 1.93
C PHE A 21 6.06 -4.81 2.12
N GLN A 22 5.58 -5.54 3.12
CA GLN A 22 4.15 -5.59 3.40
C GLN A 22 3.64 -4.21 3.83
N ALA A 23 4.36 -3.52 4.69
CA ALA A 23 3.99 -2.17 5.11
C ALA A 23 4.00 -1.19 3.94
N ALA A 24 5.00 -1.27 3.07
CA ALA A 24 5.09 -0.42 1.89
C ALA A 24 3.92 -0.70 0.94
N TYR A 25 3.56 -1.97 0.77
CA TYR A 25 2.44 -2.36 -0.07
C TYR A 25 1.12 -1.79 0.47
N LEU A 26 0.89 -1.94 1.77
CA LEU A 26 -0.33 -1.43 2.38
C LEU A 26 -0.42 0.09 2.27
N GLU A 27 0.68 0.78 2.44
CA GLU A 27 0.72 2.22 2.28
C GLU A 27 0.37 2.63 0.86
N GLU A 28 0.90 1.92 -0.12
CA GLU A 28 0.60 2.19 -1.51
C GLU A 28 -0.87 1.92 -1.83
N VAL A 29 -1.44 0.84 -1.30
CA VAL A 29 -2.84 0.52 -1.50
C VAL A 29 -3.73 1.62 -0.91
N GLN A 30 -3.41 2.12 0.27
CA GLN A 30 -4.16 3.20 0.89
C GLN A 30 -4.12 4.48 0.05
N LYS A 31 -2.94 4.81 -0.47
CA LYS A 31 -2.81 5.98 -1.34
C LYS A 31 -3.63 5.83 -2.60
N ARG A 32 -3.62 4.63 -3.18
CA ARG A 32 -4.39 4.35 -4.39
C ARG A 32 -5.89 4.49 -4.14
N GLU A 33 -6.37 3.94 -3.03
CA GLU A 33 -7.78 4.03 -2.67
C GLU A 33 -8.20 5.47 -2.45
N GLU A 34 -7.35 6.26 -1.80
CA GLU A 34 -7.66 7.66 -1.58
C GLU A 34 -7.70 8.44 -2.89
N LEU A 35 -6.77 8.17 -3.79
CA LEU A 35 -6.77 8.81 -5.10
C LEU A 35 -7.99 8.42 -5.92
N GLU A 36 -8.38 7.17 -5.88
CA GLU A 36 -9.58 6.70 -6.57
C GLU A 36 -10.82 7.41 -6.03
N LYS A 37 -10.87 7.61 -4.72
CA LYS A 37 -11.99 8.31 -4.09
C LYS A 37 -12.03 9.77 -4.54
N GLN A 38 -10.89 10.43 -4.57
CA GLN A 38 -10.81 11.81 -5.03
C GLN A 38 -11.22 11.94 -6.49
N LEU A 39 -10.78 10.99 -7.30
CA LEU A 39 -11.13 10.97 -8.72
C LEU A 39 -12.62 10.77 -8.92
N GLU A 40 -13.22 9.88 -8.14
CA GLU A 40 -14.66 9.66 -8.20
C GLU A 40 -15.43 10.90 -7.82
N GLU A 41 -15.01 11.58 -6.77
CA GLU A 41 -15.65 12.84 -6.37
C GLU A 41 -15.55 13.90 -7.44
N LEU A 42 -14.39 14.00 -8.08
CA LEU A 42 -14.18 14.95 -9.14
C LEU A 42 -15.04 14.63 -10.36
N ASN A 43 -15.14 13.36 -10.72
CA ASN A 43 -15.99 12.94 -11.83
C ASN A 43 -17.44 13.22 -11.54
N ASN A 44 -17.89 13.02 -10.32
CA ASN A 44 -19.27 13.31 -9.93
C ASN A 44 -19.56 14.80 -10.04
N GLN A 45 -18.61 15.64 -9.64
CA GLN A 45 -18.78 17.09 -9.78
C GLN A 45 -18.87 17.50 -11.24
N GLN A 46 -18.06 16.89 -12.09
CA GLN A 46 -18.11 17.19 -13.52
C GLN A 46 -19.40 16.72 -14.15
N GLN A 47 -19.93 15.57 -13.74
CA GLN A 47 -21.19 15.07 -14.25
C GLN A 47 -22.34 15.97 -13.83
N GLU A 48 -22.32 16.48 -12.61
CA GLU A 48 -23.35 17.41 -12.15
C GLU A 48 -23.34 18.70 -12.98
N GLY A 49 -22.16 19.20 -13.28
CA GLY A 49 -22.05 20.37 -14.13
C GLY A 49 -22.52 20.14 -15.54
N THR A 50 -22.30 18.94 -16.08
CA THR A 50 -22.73 18.60 -17.42
C THR A 50 -24.25 18.42 -17.50
N VAL A 51 -24.85 17.88 -16.47
CA VAL A 51 -26.29 17.62 -16.45
C VAL A 51 -27.10 18.91 -16.46
N GLU A 52 -26.55 19.98 -15.93
CA GLU A 52 -27.25 21.25 -15.86
C GLU A 52 -27.47 21.91 -17.23
N GLU A 53 -26.76 21.42 -18.21
CA GLU A 53 -26.97 21.89 -19.56
C GLU A 53 -28.30 21.39 -20.11
#